data_d55a41300f2d8096931c5c772d281f43
#
_entry.id   d55a41300f2d8096931c5c772d281f43
#
_cell.length_a   1.000
_cell.length_b   1.000
_cell.length_c   1.000
_cell.angle_alpha   90.00
_cell.angle_beta   90.00
_cell.angle_gamma   90.00
#
_symmetry.space_group_name_H-M   'P 1'
#
loop_
_entity.id
_entity.type
_entity.pdbx_description
1 polymer ?
#
loop_
_entity_poly.entity_id
_entity_poly.type
_entity_poly.pdbx_seq_one_letter_code
_entity_poly.pdbx_strand_id
1 'polypeptide(L)'
;MKTVKVLVAASMAAALLAGCGSKTDTDTFRFASELDIQGMDSTVVDDGMSYNAIHAITDGLTAVNEKGKTVPALAKNWDVSADGKTYTFHLKDAKWSNGDKVTANDFVYSWKRIIKNAGNYAYMLGDDGASVKNASQLIDLGPKATDEQ
;
A
#
# COMPACT_ATOMS: atom_id res chain seq x y z
N MET A 1 35.28 56.40 -6.37
CA MET A 1 34.57 55.82 -5.21
C MET A 1 33.16 55.24 -5.53
N LYS A 2 32.40 55.83 -6.46
CA LYS A 2 31.03 55.31 -6.80
C LYS A 2 31.05 53.98 -7.57
N THR A 3 32.02 53.78 -8.45
CA THR A 3 32.17 52.54 -9.25
C THR A 3 32.56 51.30 -8.42
N VAL A 4 33.38 51.46 -7.39
CA VAL A 4 33.79 50.36 -6.51
C VAL A 4 32.62 49.89 -5.64
N LYS A 5 31.75 50.78 -5.21
CA LYS A 5 30.55 50.40 -4.42
C LYS A 5 29.52 49.62 -5.22
N VAL A 6 29.41 49.93 -6.52
CA VAL A 6 28.50 49.17 -7.43
C VAL A 6 29.03 47.81 -7.74
N LEU A 7 30.36 47.64 -7.93
CA LEU A 7 30.95 46.31 -8.15
C LEU A 7 30.87 45.39 -6.94
N VAL A 8 31.01 45.91 -5.72
CA VAL A 8 30.85 45.11 -4.49
C VAL A 8 29.38 44.70 -4.28
N ALA A 9 28.41 45.59 -4.57
CA ALA A 9 27.00 45.22 -4.47
C ALA A 9 26.56 44.15 -5.52
N ALA A 10 27.13 44.21 -6.74
CA ALA A 10 26.86 43.24 -7.78
C ALA A 10 27.45 41.84 -7.47
N SER A 11 28.64 41.79 -6.84
CA SER A 11 29.26 40.51 -6.44
C SER A 11 28.51 39.84 -5.25
N MET A 12 27.96 40.62 -4.31
CA MET A 12 27.13 40.07 -3.23
C MET A 12 25.78 39.54 -3.74
N ALA A 13 25.18 40.16 -4.74
CA ALA A 13 23.94 39.71 -5.33
C ALA A 13 24.14 38.39 -6.14
N ALA A 14 25.28 38.25 -6.82
CA ALA A 14 25.60 37.02 -7.55
C ALA A 14 25.89 35.83 -6.61
N ALA A 15 26.45 36.06 -5.42
CA ALA A 15 26.72 35.00 -4.44
C ALA A 15 25.40 34.46 -3.79
N LEU A 16 24.34 35.26 -3.74
CA LEU A 16 23.03 34.83 -3.20
C LEU A 16 22.23 33.96 -4.19
N LEU A 17 22.52 34.01 -5.49
CA LEU A 17 21.88 33.17 -6.49
C LEU A 17 22.55 31.79 -6.69
N ALA A 18 23.75 31.58 -6.17
CA ALA A 18 24.49 30.32 -6.31
C ALA A 18 24.07 29.26 -5.25
N GLY A 19 23.18 29.61 -4.33
CA GLY A 19 22.81 28.77 -3.19
C GLY A 19 21.72 27.72 -3.44
N CYS A 20 21.08 27.64 -4.61
CA CYS A 20 19.95 26.73 -4.87
C CYS A 20 20.23 25.67 -5.93
N GLY A 21 21.47 25.23 -6.06
CA GLY A 21 21.84 24.12 -6.95
C GLY A 21 21.96 22.80 -6.20
N SER A 22 20.96 22.37 -5.42
CA SER A 22 20.87 20.96 -5.06
C SER A 22 20.68 20.16 -6.32
N LYS A 23 21.64 19.30 -6.68
CA LYS A 23 21.38 18.20 -7.61
C LYS A 23 20.17 17.45 -7.04
N THR A 24 18.99 17.64 -7.60
CA THR A 24 17.87 16.77 -7.35
C THR A 24 18.25 15.40 -7.88
N ASP A 25 18.50 14.48 -6.98
CA ASP A 25 18.60 13.07 -7.32
C ASP A 25 17.24 12.67 -7.90
N THR A 26 17.18 12.54 -9.24
CA THR A 26 15.92 12.28 -9.97
C THR A 26 15.40 10.88 -9.73
N ASP A 27 16.22 10.01 -9.14
CA ASP A 27 15.89 8.61 -8.87
C ASP A 27 15.35 8.41 -7.44
N THR A 28 15.29 9.49 -6.65
CA THR A 28 14.79 9.44 -5.26
C THR A 28 13.47 10.19 -5.14
N PHE A 29 12.40 9.47 -4.81
CA PHE A 29 11.14 10.07 -4.38
C PHE A 29 11.22 10.42 -2.88
N ARG A 30 11.03 11.70 -2.55
CA ARG A 30 11.05 12.20 -1.17
C ARG A 30 9.64 12.56 -0.75
N PHE A 31 9.16 11.93 0.29
CA PHE A 31 7.85 12.14 0.86
C PHE A 31 7.99 12.67 2.29
N ALA A 32 7.33 13.79 2.59
CA ALA A 32 7.27 14.35 3.93
C ALA A 32 5.95 13.98 4.59
N SER A 33 6.01 13.57 5.84
CA SER A 33 4.86 13.19 6.65
C SER A 33 4.93 13.84 8.03
N GLU A 34 3.77 14.12 8.63
CA GLU A 34 3.66 14.62 9.99
C GLU A 34 3.89 13.52 11.04
N LEU A 35 3.70 12.26 10.68
CA LEU A 35 3.82 11.11 11.57
C LEU A 35 4.81 10.09 11.01
N ASP A 36 5.51 9.40 11.90
CA ASP A 36 6.36 8.29 11.56
C ASP A 36 5.54 7.05 11.17
N ILE A 37 6.13 6.18 10.35
CA ILE A 37 5.58 4.87 10.01
C ILE A 37 5.68 3.99 11.27
N GLN A 38 4.54 3.54 11.80
CA GLN A 38 4.48 2.70 13.01
C GLN A 38 4.80 1.23 12.70
N GLY A 39 4.57 0.80 11.47
CA GLY A 39 4.83 -0.58 11.05
C GLY A 39 4.57 -0.81 9.57
N MET A 40 4.98 -1.98 9.08
CA MET A 40 4.78 -2.40 7.68
C MET A 40 3.98 -3.71 7.60
N ASP A 41 3.30 -4.10 8.68
CA ASP A 41 2.44 -5.27 8.73
C ASP A 41 0.97 -4.84 8.66
N SER A 42 0.35 -5.02 7.50
CA SER A 42 -1.03 -4.63 7.23
C SER A 42 -2.08 -5.33 8.12
N THR A 43 -1.69 -6.38 8.86
CA THR A 43 -2.62 -7.07 9.76
C THR A 43 -2.73 -6.44 11.15
N VAL A 44 -1.78 -5.57 11.52
CA VAL A 44 -1.72 -4.98 12.88
C VAL A 44 -1.68 -3.44 12.88
N VAL A 45 -1.22 -2.79 11.80
CA VAL A 45 -1.20 -1.33 11.73
C VAL A 45 -2.62 -0.78 11.62
N ASP A 46 -2.83 0.40 12.23
CA ASP A 46 -4.11 1.10 12.25
C ASP A 46 -3.96 2.60 11.94
N ASP A 47 -2.74 3.04 11.60
CA ASP A 47 -2.45 4.43 11.27
C ASP A 47 -2.35 4.68 9.75
N GLY A 48 -2.78 5.86 9.32
CA GLY A 48 -2.83 6.23 7.91
C GLY A 48 -1.46 6.31 7.23
N MET A 49 -0.37 6.60 7.99
CA MET A 49 0.96 6.71 7.40
C MET A 49 1.55 5.36 7.06
N SER A 50 1.43 4.38 7.96
CA SER A 50 1.81 2.99 7.69
C SER A 50 1.02 2.43 6.50
N TYR A 51 -0.30 2.70 6.42
CA TYR A 51 -1.10 2.30 5.26
C TYR A 51 -0.64 2.95 3.96
N ASN A 52 -0.35 4.25 3.94
CA ASN A 52 0.16 4.92 2.74
C ASN A 52 1.48 4.31 2.27
N ALA A 53 2.40 3.98 3.20
CA ALA A 53 3.65 3.32 2.88
C ALA A 53 3.44 1.91 2.32
N ILE A 54 2.56 1.11 2.94
CA ILE A 54 2.19 -0.23 2.48
C ILE A 54 1.56 -0.16 1.08
N HIS A 55 0.61 0.75 0.86
CA HIS A 55 -0.03 0.94 -0.46
C HIS A 55 0.95 1.39 -1.55
N ALA A 56 2.02 2.10 -1.19
CA ALA A 56 3.03 2.52 -2.16
C ALA A 56 3.93 1.37 -2.65
N ILE A 57 4.01 0.26 -1.93
CA ILE A 57 4.93 -0.86 -2.22
C ILE A 57 4.23 -2.19 -2.47
N THR A 58 2.90 -2.26 -2.29
CA THR A 58 2.13 -3.50 -2.46
C THR A 58 0.90 -3.28 -3.33
N ASP A 59 0.61 -4.26 -4.18
CA ASP A 59 -0.62 -4.31 -4.96
C ASP A 59 -1.58 -5.37 -4.40
N GLY A 60 -2.88 -5.07 -4.47
CA GLY A 60 -3.94 -6.03 -4.19
C GLY A 60 -4.37 -6.80 -5.44
N LEU A 61 -5.41 -7.63 -5.32
CA LEU A 61 -6.08 -8.28 -6.48
C LEU A 61 -6.65 -7.22 -7.43
N THR A 62 -7.24 -6.17 -6.86
CA THR A 62 -7.84 -5.04 -7.56
C THR A 62 -7.34 -3.73 -6.96
N ALA A 63 -7.49 -2.64 -7.71
CA ALA A 63 -7.24 -1.29 -7.24
C ALA A 63 -8.47 -0.41 -7.46
N VAL A 64 -8.47 0.77 -6.87
CA VAL A 64 -9.50 1.80 -7.11
C VAL A 64 -8.85 2.94 -7.88
N ASN A 65 -9.44 3.32 -9.01
CA ASN A 65 -8.94 4.43 -9.82
C ASN A 65 -9.42 5.80 -9.29
N GLU A 66 -8.95 6.89 -9.91
CA GLU A 66 -9.30 8.27 -9.53
C GLU A 66 -10.82 8.57 -9.58
N LYS A 67 -11.60 7.75 -10.30
CA LYS A 67 -13.07 7.87 -10.40
C LYS A 67 -13.80 6.99 -9.37
N GLY A 68 -13.09 6.39 -8.42
CA GLY A 68 -13.66 5.49 -7.42
C GLY A 68 -14.11 4.13 -7.97
N LYS A 69 -13.68 3.74 -9.17
CA LYS A 69 -14.04 2.46 -9.78
C LYS A 69 -12.99 1.40 -9.53
N THR A 70 -13.44 0.18 -9.23
CA THR A 70 -12.58 -1.00 -9.15
C THR A 70 -12.00 -1.33 -10.53
N VAL A 71 -10.69 -1.49 -10.57
CA VAL A 71 -9.92 -1.82 -11.77
C VAL A 71 -8.96 -2.99 -11.49
N PRO A 72 -8.51 -3.72 -12.55
CA PRO A 72 -7.52 -4.78 -12.41
C PRO A 72 -6.19 -4.28 -11.82
N ALA A 73 -5.65 -5.05 -10.84
CA ALA A 73 -4.29 -4.88 -10.33
C ALA A 73 -3.51 -6.19 -10.49
N LEU A 74 -3.23 -6.98 -9.45
CA LEU A 74 -2.61 -8.31 -9.61
C LEU A 74 -3.54 -9.33 -10.26
N ALA A 75 -4.86 -9.20 -10.11
CA ALA A 75 -5.80 -9.90 -10.97
C ALA A 75 -5.94 -9.14 -12.31
N LYS A 76 -5.77 -9.84 -13.43
CA LYS A 76 -6.01 -9.27 -14.78
C LYS A 76 -7.50 -9.11 -15.08
N ASN A 77 -8.34 -9.98 -14.54
CA ASN A 77 -9.79 -9.97 -14.58
C ASN A 77 -10.34 -10.90 -13.48
N TRP A 78 -11.66 -10.92 -13.33
CA TRP A 78 -12.37 -11.85 -12.45
C TRP A 78 -13.75 -12.17 -13.00
N ASP A 79 -14.24 -13.36 -12.66
CA ASP A 79 -15.61 -13.80 -12.94
C ASP A 79 -16.44 -13.72 -11.66
N VAL A 80 -17.72 -13.43 -11.82
CA VAL A 80 -18.70 -13.43 -10.72
C VAL A 80 -19.80 -14.41 -11.09
N SER A 81 -20.13 -15.32 -10.17
CA SER A 81 -21.23 -16.27 -10.35
C SER A 81 -22.58 -15.53 -10.47
N ALA A 82 -23.57 -16.20 -11.06
CA ALA A 82 -24.89 -15.63 -11.30
C ALA A 82 -25.62 -15.20 -10.01
N ASP A 83 -25.32 -15.84 -8.89
CA ASP A 83 -25.85 -15.49 -7.56
C ASP A 83 -25.03 -14.40 -6.84
N GLY A 84 -23.95 -13.90 -7.45
CA GLY A 84 -23.09 -12.86 -6.90
C GLY A 84 -22.22 -13.29 -5.72
N LYS A 85 -22.16 -14.60 -5.40
CA LYS A 85 -21.51 -15.10 -4.17
C LYS A 85 -20.13 -15.69 -4.40
N THR A 86 -19.77 -16.03 -5.63
CA THR A 86 -18.45 -16.60 -5.95
C THR A 86 -17.71 -15.69 -6.89
N TYR A 87 -16.50 -15.30 -6.49
CA TYR A 87 -15.58 -14.47 -7.26
C TYR A 87 -14.35 -15.31 -7.62
N THR A 88 -14.06 -15.46 -8.91
CA THR A 88 -12.88 -16.17 -9.39
C THR A 88 -11.89 -15.18 -10.00
N PHE A 89 -10.77 -14.93 -9.34
CA PHE A 89 -9.75 -13.99 -9.79
C PHE A 89 -8.69 -14.70 -10.64
N HIS A 90 -8.36 -14.14 -11.80
CA HIS A 90 -7.32 -14.63 -12.70
C HIS A 90 -6.08 -13.78 -12.55
N LEU A 91 -5.02 -14.32 -11.95
CA LEU A 91 -3.81 -13.56 -11.66
C LEU A 91 -3.00 -13.25 -12.93
N LYS A 92 -2.32 -12.09 -12.92
CA LYS A 92 -1.23 -11.76 -13.84
C LYS A 92 -0.01 -12.62 -13.51
N ASP A 93 0.91 -12.74 -14.46
CA ASP A 93 2.26 -13.22 -14.16
C ASP A 93 3.04 -12.08 -13.49
N ALA A 94 3.21 -12.18 -12.18
CA ALA A 94 3.85 -11.18 -11.34
C ALA A 94 4.89 -11.81 -10.41
N LYS A 95 5.85 -11.00 -9.98
CA LYS A 95 6.93 -11.40 -9.08
C LYS A 95 7.02 -10.47 -7.90
N TRP A 96 7.43 -11.02 -6.77
CA TRP A 96 7.89 -10.27 -5.62
C TRP A 96 9.21 -9.54 -5.92
N SER A 97 9.58 -8.56 -5.11
CA SER A 97 10.83 -7.83 -5.26
C SER A 97 12.09 -8.70 -5.17
N ASN A 98 12.02 -9.86 -4.52
CA ASN A 98 13.08 -10.86 -4.44
C ASN A 98 13.15 -11.78 -5.68
N GLY A 99 12.21 -11.65 -6.63
CA GLY A 99 12.13 -12.44 -7.86
C GLY A 99 11.22 -13.67 -7.79
N ASP A 100 10.72 -14.04 -6.63
CA ASP A 100 9.78 -15.15 -6.47
C ASP A 100 8.45 -14.86 -7.15
N LYS A 101 7.76 -15.90 -7.62
CA LYS A 101 6.46 -15.76 -8.29
C LYS A 101 5.35 -15.44 -7.28
N VAL A 102 4.51 -14.45 -7.59
CA VAL A 102 3.26 -14.22 -6.86
C VAL A 102 2.24 -15.27 -7.27
N THR A 103 1.61 -15.90 -6.28
CA THR A 103 0.66 -17.01 -6.47
C THR A 103 -0.65 -16.77 -5.71
N ALA A 104 -1.68 -17.57 -6.01
CA ALA A 104 -2.94 -17.52 -5.26
C ALA A 104 -2.76 -17.87 -3.78
N ASN A 105 -1.76 -18.69 -3.44
CA ASN A 105 -1.47 -19.04 -2.05
C ASN A 105 -1.03 -17.85 -1.21
N ASP A 106 -0.39 -16.83 -1.80
CA ASP A 106 0.00 -15.61 -1.08
C ASP A 106 -1.23 -14.85 -0.57
N PHE A 107 -2.30 -14.79 -1.39
CA PHE A 107 -3.57 -14.18 -1.00
C PHE A 107 -4.31 -15.00 0.05
N VAL A 108 -4.38 -16.32 -0.14
CA VAL A 108 -4.99 -17.25 0.84
C VAL A 108 -4.28 -17.14 2.19
N TYR A 109 -2.94 -17.15 2.19
CA TYR A 109 -2.14 -16.97 3.40
C TYR A 109 -2.43 -15.64 4.09
N SER A 110 -2.48 -14.54 3.33
CA SER A 110 -2.75 -13.21 3.87
C SER A 110 -4.12 -13.13 4.55
N TRP A 111 -5.17 -13.67 3.91
CA TRP A 111 -6.52 -13.68 4.48
C TRP A 111 -6.63 -14.56 5.73
N LYS A 112 -6.07 -15.76 5.68
CA LYS A 112 -6.00 -16.65 6.86
C LYS A 112 -5.25 -15.98 8.01
N ARG A 113 -4.15 -15.28 7.70
CA ARG A 113 -3.34 -14.60 8.72
C ARG A 113 -4.09 -13.47 9.41
N ILE A 114 -4.81 -12.61 8.67
CA ILE A 114 -5.56 -11.50 9.28
C ILE A 114 -6.71 -12.02 10.16
N ILE A 115 -7.39 -13.08 9.75
CA ILE A 115 -8.46 -13.72 10.51
C ILE A 115 -7.88 -14.35 11.78
N LYS A 116 -6.86 -15.20 11.66
CA LYS A 116 -6.26 -15.96 12.76
C LYS A 116 -5.64 -15.07 13.83
N ASN A 117 -5.07 -13.94 13.43
CA ASN A 117 -4.46 -12.97 14.35
C ASN A 117 -5.48 -11.98 14.93
N ALA A 118 -6.77 -12.09 14.58
CA ALA A 118 -7.80 -11.10 14.90
C ALA A 118 -7.31 -9.68 14.60
N GLY A 119 -6.68 -9.50 13.42
CA GLY A 119 -6.12 -8.22 12.99
C GLY A 119 -7.18 -7.13 12.97
N ASN A 120 -6.76 -5.87 13.09
CA ASN A 120 -7.64 -4.71 13.20
C ASN A 120 -8.72 -4.63 12.10
N TYR A 121 -8.43 -5.21 10.93
CA TYR A 121 -9.33 -5.20 9.76
C TYR A 121 -9.94 -6.56 9.43
N ALA A 122 -9.83 -7.56 10.32
CA ALA A 122 -10.42 -8.88 10.10
C ALA A 122 -11.94 -8.80 9.89
N TYR A 123 -12.63 -7.86 10.57
CA TYR A 123 -14.07 -7.62 10.43
C TYR A 123 -14.49 -7.35 8.97
N MET A 124 -13.60 -6.81 8.14
CA MET A 124 -13.90 -6.55 6.72
C MET A 124 -14.15 -7.83 5.91
N LEU A 125 -13.69 -8.97 6.39
CA LEU A 125 -13.96 -10.28 5.79
C LEU A 125 -15.21 -10.95 6.36
N GLY A 126 -15.63 -10.54 7.56
CA GLY A 126 -16.82 -11.04 8.26
C GLY A 126 -18.13 -10.42 7.78
N ASP A 127 -19.17 -10.58 8.61
CA ASP A 127 -20.55 -10.16 8.29
C ASP A 127 -20.71 -8.64 8.22
N ASP A 128 -19.86 -7.89 8.93
CA ASP A 128 -19.80 -6.42 8.87
C ASP A 128 -19.11 -5.88 7.61
N GLY A 129 -18.54 -6.76 6.78
CA GLY A 129 -17.84 -6.43 5.56
C GLY A 129 -18.27 -7.24 4.34
N ALA A 130 -17.36 -8.03 3.79
CA ALA A 130 -17.58 -8.79 2.56
C ALA A 130 -18.37 -10.09 2.75
N SER A 131 -18.73 -10.47 3.98
CA SER A 131 -19.43 -11.70 4.33
C SER A 131 -18.81 -12.96 3.72
N VAL A 132 -17.48 -13.04 3.79
CA VAL A 132 -16.74 -14.20 3.27
C VAL A 132 -17.16 -15.43 4.07
N LYS A 133 -17.45 -16.51 3.34
CA LYS A 133 -17.95 -17.77 3.95
C LYS A 133 -17.02 -18.23 5.08
N ASN A 134 -17.58 -18.50 6.25
CA ASN A 134 -16.92 -18.93 7.49
C ASN A 134 -16.02 -17.88 8.15
N ALA A 135 -15.85 -16.67 7.59
CA ALA A 135 -14.92 -15.68 8.14
C ALA A 135 -15.32 -15.22 9.54
N SER A 136 -16.59 -14.88 9.79
CA SER A 136 -17.04 -14.45 11.12
C SER A 136 -16.79 -15.51 12.20
N GLN A 137 -17.06 -16.77 11.91
CA GLN A 137 -16.80 -17.87 12.83
C GLN A 137 -15.30 -18.04 13.14
N LEU A 138 -14.45 -17.88 12.13
CA LEU A 138 -12.99 -17.96 12.31
C LEU A 138 -12.43 -16.74 13.05
N ILE A 139 -13.01 -15.55 12.84
CA ILE A 139 -12.65 -14.32 13.58
C ILE A 139 -12.96 -14.50 15.08
N ASP A 140 -14.11 -15.08 15.42
CA ASP A 140 -14.52 -15.35 16.79
C ASP A 140 -13.59 -16.37 17.47
N LEU A 141 -13.08 -17.34 16.71
CA LEU A 141 -12.09 -18.30 17.21
C LEU A 141 -10.70 -17.66 17.38
N GLY A 142 -10.37 -16.69 16.53
CA GLY A 142 -9.09 -16.00 16.53
C GLY A 142 -7.89 -16.96 16.48
N PRO A 143 -6.89 -16.82 17.38
CA PRO A 143 -5.70 -17.69 17.41
C PRO A 143 -5.98 -19.18 17.65
N LYS A 144 -7.20 -19.54 18.07
CA LYS A 144 -7.62 -20.95 18.26
C LYS A 144 -8.09 -21.59 16.96
N ALA A 145 -8.29 -20.82 15.88
CA ALA A 145 -8.66 -21.35 14.58
C ALA A 145 -7.55 -22.27 14.04
N THR A 146 -7.93 -23.43 13.54
CA THR A 146 -7.01 -24.39 12.90
C THR A 146 -6.99 -24.17 11.39
N ASP A 147 -5.95 -24.67 10.70
CA ASP A 147 -5.81 -24.53 9.24
C ASP A 147 -6.84 -25.38 8.46
N GLU A 148 -7.53 -26.31 9.14
CA GLU A 148 -8.58 -27.19 8.58
C GLU A 148 -9.97 -26.57 8.64
N GLN A 149 -10.17 -25.52 9.42
CA GLN A 149 -11.45 -24.78 9.56
C GLN A 149 -11.58 -23.66 8.52
#